data_4c0a31d9c1fa079d581042fa0e3951b3
#
_entry.id   4c0a31d9c1fa079d581042fa0e3951b3
#
_cell.length_a   1.000
_cell.length_b   1.000
_cell.length_c   1.000
_cell.angle_alpha   90.00
_cell.angle_beta   90.00
_cell.angle_gamma   90.00
#
_symmetry.space_group_name_H-M   'P 1'
#
loop_
_entity.id
_entity.type
_entity.pdbx_description
1 polymer ?
#
loop_
_entity_poly.entity_id
_entity_poly.type
_entity_poly.pdbx_seq_one_letter_code
_entity_poly.pdbx_strand_id
1 'polypeptide(L)'
;MARKTTISSMDDDDDGDPAVGGGAWDGVLSRGAAAAGGMSAGEQEQLDDELRPARLQDVVGQRDVVERLMILLEATKKRKEPLGHLLLDGPPGLGKTTLATVIPRELGTDIQITAGPSLNAPKDLLPYLTNAGHGSVLFIDEIHRMPPAVEEFIYPAMEDFRVDITLGEGLNARTINMKLQHFTVIGATTRSGMLTAPLRDRFINREHLDFYTQEELSTIILRNSGKLRSHMDPAAAEEIAMRSRGTPRKANNWLRWTRDFADARADGRITLDVAKAALRMKGVDAAGLEGQDRRYLETIITVFGGGPAGVQAIGH
;
A
#
# COMPACT_ATOMS: atom_id res chain seq x y z
N MET A 1 15.77 -51.64 27.54
CA MET A 1 15.62 -51.84 29.02
C MET A 1 14.79 -50.68 29.55
N ALA A 2 13.67 -51.04 30.13
CA ALA A 2 12.64 -50.16 30.67
C ALA A 2 13.02 -49.56 32.01
N ARG A 3 12.46 -48.40 32.34
CA ARG A 3 11.86 -48.16 33.68
C ARG A 3 10.90 -46.99 33.61
N LYS A 4 9.63 -47.33 33.73
CA LYS A 4 8.53 -46.47 34.21
C LYS A 4 8.74 -46.19 35.70
N THR A 5 8.36 -45.00 36.15
CA THR A 5 7.95 -44.83 37.54
C THR A 5 6.78 -43.86 37.58
N THR A 6 5.64 -44.35 38.01
CA THR A 6 4.38 -43.71 38.37
C THR A 6 4.35 -43.57 39.88
N ILE A 7 3.94 -42.45 40.43
CA ILE A 7 3.38 -42.24 41.77
C ILE A 7 2.52 -41.00 41.68
N SER A 8 1.22 -41.01 41.73
CA SER A 8 0.23 -41.23 42.81
C SER A 8 -0.14 -39.93 43.55
N SER A 9 -1.39 -39.62 43.36
CA SER A 9 -2.30 -38.69 44.03
C SER A 9 -2.14 -38.53 45.54
N MET A 10 -2.43 -37.34 46.03
CA MET A 10 -3.10 -37.17 47.32
C MET A 10 -3.94 -35.89 47.29
N ASP A 11 -5.17 -36.04 47.79
CA ASP A 11 -6.30 -35.14 47.90
C ASP A 11 -6.20 -34.20 49.13
N ASP A 12 -7.16 -33.24 49.12
CA ASP A 12 -7.74 -32.47 50.24
C ASP A 12 -6.97 -31.23 50.72
N ASP A 13 -7.56 -30.06 50.68
CA ASP A 13 -8.63 -29.56 51.52
C ASP A 13 -9.22 -28.23 51.03
N ASP A 14 -10.49 -28.15 51.17
CA ASP A 14 -11.52 -27.13 51.13
C ASP A 14 -11.24 -25.96 52.09
N ASP A 15 -11.36 -24.73 51.63
CA ASP A 15 -11.84 -23.62 52.44
C ASP A 15 -12.49 -22.55 51.56
N GLY A 16 -13.79 -22.46 51.67
CA GLY A 16 -14.62 -21.48 51.02
C GLY A 16 -14.56 -20.10 51.66
N ASP A 17 -14.78 -19.08 50.84
CA ASP A 17 -15.68 -17.95 51.12
C ASP A 17 -15.67 -16.88 49.99
N PRO A 18 -16.55 -15.88 49.95
CA PRO A 18 -17.93 -15.95 49.44
C PRO A 18 -18.16 -15.15 48.15
N ALA A 19 -19.28 -15.47 47.53
CA ALA A 19 -19.84 -14.76 46.38
C ALA A 19 -19.89 -13.25 46.50
N VAL A 20 -19.33 -12.54 45.52
CA VAL A 20 -19.70 -11.16 45.17
C VAL A 20 -20.21 -11.15 43.74
N GLY A 21 -21.47 -10.82 43.66
CA GLY A 21 -22.37 -10.50 42.56
C GLY A 21 -21.83 -10.46 41.14
N GLY A 22 -21.93 -11.58 40.42
CA GLY A 22 -21.88 -11.61 38.99
C GLY A 22 -23.29 -11.40 38.43
N GLY A 23 -23.60 -10.19 38.07
CA GLY A 23 -24.87 -9.89 37.42
C GLY A 23 -24.71 -8.69 36.52
N ALA A 24 -25.09 -8.84 35.25
CA ALA A 24 -25.39 -7.79 34.26
C ALA A 24 -24.34 -7.43 33.19
N TRP A 25 -23.22 -8.11 33.04
CA TRP A 25 -22.28 -7.78 31.93
C TRP A 25 -22.19 -8.84 30.83
N ASP A 26 -22.61 -10.08 31.05
CA ASP A 26 -22.55 -11.16 30.04
C ASP A 26 -23.62 -11.06 28.94
N GLY A 27 -24.67 -10.28 29.14
CA GLY A 27 -25.75 -10.08 28.15
C GLY A 27 -25.48 -8.96 27.13
N VAL A 28 -24.46 -8.13 27.33
CA VAL A 28 -24.15 -6.99 26.45
C VAL A 28 -23.02 -7.34 25.46
N LEU A 29 -22.15 -8.28 25.80
CA LEU A 29 -21.05 -8.71 24.95
C LEU A 29 -21.49 -9.68 23.83
N SER A 30 -22.61 -10.39 24.01
CA SER A 30 -23.11 -11.32 23.00
C SER A 30 -23.99 -10.69 21.91
N ARG A 31 -24.45 -9.46 22.10
CA ARG A 31 -25.23 -8.71 21.08
C ARG A 31 -24.40 -7.69 20.30
N GLY A 32 -23.19 -7.37 20.72
CA GLY A 32 -22.27 -6.45 20.04
C GLY A 32 -21.34 -7.12 19.02
N ALA A 33 -21.18 -8.44 19.07
CA ALA A 33 -20.25 -9.17 18.19
C ALA A 33 -20.83 -9.52 16.80
N ALA A 34 -22.13 -9.28 16.57
CA ALA A 34 -22.79 -9.59 15.30
C ALA A 34 -22.95 -8.39 14.34
N ALA A 35 -22.48 -7.21 14.72
CA ALA A 35 -22.58 -5.98 13.91
C ALA A 35 -21.23 -5.33 13.54
N ALA A 36 -20.10 -5.94 13.92
CA ALA A 36 -18.80 -5.58 13.39
C ALA A 36 -18.46 -6.52 12.22
N GLY A 37 -19.25 -6.46 11.16
CA GLY A 37 -18.89 -7.01 9.87
C GLY A 37 -17.68 -6.26 9.36
N GLY A 38 -16.47 -6.76 9.63
CA GLY A 38 -15.26 -6.25 9.01
C GLY A 38 -15.44 -6.33 7.50
N MET A 39 -15.30 -5.18 6.81
CA MET A 39 -15.36 -5.10 5.36
C MET A 39 -14.42 -6.13 4.76
N SER A 40 -14.87 -6.85 3.73
CA SER A 40 -14.02 -7.77 2.99
C SER A 40 -12.85 -7.00 2.33
N ALA A 41 -11.76 -7.70 2.05
CA ALA A 41 -10.60 -7.09 1.38
C ALA A 41 -11.01 -6.41 0.05
N GLY A 42 -11.98 -6.97 -0.67
CA GLY A 42 -12.52 -6.38 -1.90
C GLY A 42 -13.32 -5.10 -1.69
N GLU A 43 -14.11 -5.00 -0.62
CA GLU A 43 -14.83 -3.76 -0.26
C GLU A 43 -13.88 -2.66 0.19
N GLN A 44 -12.78 -3.00 0.88
CA GLN A 44 -11.73 -2.05 1.24
C GLN A 44 -10.99 -1.52 0.01
N GLU A 45 -10.72 -2.37 -0.96
CA GLU A 45 -10.06 -1.99 -2.22
C GLU A 45 -10.96 -1.09 -3.09
N GLN A 46 -12.26 -1.36 -3.15
CA GLN A 46 -13.24 -0.50 -3.85
C GLN A 46 -13.33 0.89 -3.19
N LEU A 47 -13.39 0.95 -1.86
CA LEU A 47 -13.39 2.22 -1.13
C LEU A 47 -12.08 3.00 -1.29
N ASP A 48 -10.96 2.29 -1.41
CA ASP A 48 -9.67 2.95 -1.69
C ASP A 48 -9.67 3.56 -3.08
N ASP A 49 -10.25 2.88 -4.07
CA ASP A 49 -10.38 3.40 -5.43
C ASP A 49 -11.29 4.64 -5.50
N GLU A 50 -12.39 4.67 -4.75
CA GLU A 50 -13.28 5.84 -4.67
C GLU A 50 -12.56 7.08 -4.11
N LEU A 51 -11.64 6.89 -3.17
CA LEU A 51 -10.86 7.99 -2.59
C LEU A 51 -9.76 8.49 -3.52
N ARG A 52 -9.34 7.72 -4.53
CA ARG A 52 -8.32 8.13 -5.48
C ARG A 52 -8.79 9.29 -6.37
N PRO A 53 -7.87 10.18 -6.81
CA PRO A 53 -8.16 11.18 -7.81
C PRO A 53 -8.49 10.51 -9.16
N ALA A 54 -9.43 11.10 -9.90
CA ALA A 54 -9.79 10.61 -11.23
C ALA A 54 -8.83 11.11 -12.33
N ARG A 55 -8.23 12.30 -12.15
CA ARG A 55 -7.36 12.98 -13.10
C ARG A 55 -6.05 13.42 -12.43
N LEU A 56 -5.01 13.63 -13.22
CA LEU A 56 -3.74 14.16 -12.73
C LEU A 56 -3.88 15.53 -12.08
N GLN A 57 -4.68 16.43 -12.65
CA GLN A 57 -4.95 17.75 -12.09
C GLN A 57 -5.63 17.71 -10.72
N ASP A 58 -6.24 16.59 -10.37
CA ASP A 58 -6.90 16.36 -9.08
C ASP A 58 -5.94 15.80 -8.03
N VAL A 59 -4.73 15.46 -8.39
CA VAL A 59 -3.71 14.99 -7.43
C VAL A 59 -3.28 16.16 -6.56
N VAL A 60 -3.39 15.98 -5.25
CA VAL A 60 -2.89 16.94 -4.28
C VAL A 60 -1.44 16.57 -3.97
N GLY A 61 -0.56 17.56 -3.87
CA GLY A 61 0.86 17.35 -3.63
C GLY A 61 1.62 16.81 -4.85
N GLN A 62 2.88 16.44 -4.67
CA GLN A 62 3.76 15.93 -5.73
C GLN A 62 3.81 16.86 -6.95
N ARG A 63 3.79 18.18 -6.75
CA ARG A 63 3.55 19.18 -7.82
C ARG A 63 4.49 19.03 -8.99
N ASP A 64 5.79 18.90 -8.72
CA ASP A 64 6.82 18.78 -9.76
C ASP A 64 6.68 17.48 -10.57
N VAL A 65 6.34 16.37 -9.89
CA VAL A 65 6.08 15.07 -10.53
C VAL A 65 4.84 15.16 -11.42
N VAL A 66 3.76 15.73 -10.88
CA VAL A 66 2.50 15.90 -11.64
C VAL A 66 2.71 16.80 -12.86
N GLU A 67 3.44 17.90 -12.73
CA GLU A 67 3.75 18.80 -13.85
C GLU A 67 4.55 18.09 -14.94
N ARG A 68 5.63 17.37 -14.57
CA ARG A 68 6.42 16.59 -15.55
C ARG A 68 5.57 15.52 -16.24
N LEU A 69 4.73 14.80 -15.48
CA LEU A 69 3.81 13.82 -16.06
C LEU A 69 2.79 14.46 -17.00
N MET A 70 2.24 15.61 -16.66
CA MET A 70 1.30 16.33 -17.55
C MET A 70 1.98 16.72 -18.87
N ILE A 71 3.19 17.28 -18.83
CA ILE A 71 3.98 17.60 -20.01
C ILE A 71 4.23 16.35 -20.86
N LEU A 72 4.64 15.25 -20.22
CA LEU A 72 4.93 13.98 -20.87
C LEU A 72 3.69 13.41 -21.59
N LEU A 73 2.53 13.41 -20.91
CA LEU A 73 1.28 12.91 -21.47
C LEU A 73 0.75 13.80 -22.60
N GLU A 74 0.86 15.11 -22.46
CA GLU A 74 0.48 16.04 -23.53
C GLU A 74 1.33 15.85 -24.78
N ALA A 75 2.64 15.71 -24.62
CA ALA A 75 3.57 15.46 -25.72
C ALA A 75 3.26 14.11 -26.41
N THR A 76 3.01 13.05 -25.63
CA THR A 76 2.63 11.71 -26.09
C THR A 76 1.33 11.77 -26.93
N LYS A 77 0.30 12.45 -26.41
CA LYS A 77 -0.97 12.65 -27.14
C LYS A 77 -0.78 13.40 -28.45
N LYS A 78 0.05 14.47 -28.45
CA LYS A 78 0.33 15.26 -29.67
C LYS A 78 1.05 14.45 -30.74
N ARG A 79 2.01 13.62 -30.35
CA ARG A 79 2.77 12.76 -31.27
C ARG A 79 2.02 11.52 -31.72
N LYS A 80 0.95 11.14 -30.99
CA LYS A 80 0.21 9.87 -31.17
C LYS A 80 1.12 8.64 -31.04
N GLU A 81 2.07 8.71 -30.13
CA GLU A 81 3.00 7.63 -29.82
C GLU A 81 2.64 7.01 -28.48
N PRO A 82 2.99 5.74 -28.21
CA PRO A 82 2.92 5.19 -26.88
C PRO A 82 3.78 5.95 -25.87
N LEU A 83 3.36 6.00 -24.63
CA LEU A 83 4.16 6.56 -23.55
C LEU A 83 5.44 5.74 -23.37
N GLY A 84 6.58 6.38 -23.16
CA GLY A 84 7.81 5.69 -22.77
C GLY A 84 7.67 5.04 -21.39
N HIS A 85 8.42 3.96 -21.15
CA HIS A 85 8.40 3.26 -19.86
C HIS A 85 8.70 4.20 -18.69
N LEU A 86 7.93 4.07 -17.60
CA LEU A 86 7.95 4.95 -16.44
C LEU A 86 8.21 4.17 -15.17
N LEU A 87 9.15 4.62 -14.36
CA LEU A 87 9.40 4.13 -13.01
C LEU A 87 8.93 5.15 -11.97
N LEU A 88 8.08 4.69 -11.04
CA LEU A 88 7.65 5.46 -9.89
C LEU A 88 8.35 4.89 -8.65
N ASP A 89 9.18 5.67 -7.99
CA ASP A 89 9.86 5.24 -6.77
C ASP A 89 9.54 6.15 -5.57
N GLY A 90 9.82 5.68 -4.39
CA GLY A 90 9.62 6.42 -3.15
C GLY A 90 9.00 5.57 -2.05
N PRO A 91 8.92 6.08 -0.81
CA PRO A 91 8.34 5.40 0.34
C PRO A 91 6.95 4.82 0.11
N PRO A 92 6.52 3.81 0.89
CA PRO A 92 5.19 3.22 0.74
C PRO A 92 4.08 4.21 1.10
N GLY A 93 2.92 4.09 0.41
CA GLY A 93 1.72 4.88 0.73
C GLY A 93 1.68 6.31 0.19
N LEU A 94 2.61 6.70 -0.70
CA LEU A 94 2.71 8.05 -1.27
C LEU A 94 1.95 8.25 -2.58
N GLY A 95 1.24 7.24 -3.09
CA GLY A 95 0.38 7.39 -4.27
C GLY A 95 0.97 6.85 -5.58
N LYS A 96 2.03 6.02 -5.57
CA LYS A 96 2.58 5.39 -6.79
C LYS A 96 1.52 4.64 -7.59
N THR A 97 0.76 3.76 -6.95
CA THR A 97 -0.35 3.02 -7.57
C THR A 97 -1.44 3.97 -8.09
N THR A 98 -1.71 5.06 -7.36
CA THR A 98 -2.67 6.09 -7.79
C THR A 98 -2.23 6.75 -9.10
N LEU A 99 -0.98 7.20 -9.20
CA LEU A 99 -0.45 7.78 -10.43
C LEU A 99 -0.46 6.76 -11.58
N ALA A 100 -0.05 5.52 -11.30
CA ALA A 100 -0.03 4.44 -12.30
C ALA A 100 -1.42 4.12 -12.87
N THR A 101 -2.50 4.32 -12.09
CA THR A 101 -3.88 4.12 -12.56
C THR A 101 -4.50 5.36 -13.20
N VAL A 102 -4.07 6.56 -12.83
CA VAL A 102 -4.56 7.82 -13.41
C VAL A 102 -3.96 8.04 -14.80
N ILE A 103 -2.69 7.72 -15.03
CA ILE A 103 -1.99 7.91 -16.32
C ILE A 103 -2.73 7.25 -17.50
N PRO A 104 -3.07 5.95 -17.49
CA PRO A 104 -3.81 5.33 -18.59
C PRO A 104 -5.21 5.91 -18.78
N ARG A 105 -5.89 6.33 -17.70
CA ARG A 105 -7.18 7.05 -17.81
C ARG A 105 -7.03 8.36 -18.56
N GLU A 106 -5.97 9.11 -18.28
CA GLU A 106 -5.66 10.36 -19.01
C GLU A 106 -5.30 10.11 -20.48
N LEU A 107 -4.65 8.99 -20.79
CA LEU A 107 -4.32 8.59 -22.16
C LEU A 107 -5.52 7.98 -22.90
N GLY A 108 -6.56 7.54 -22.20
CA GLY A 108 -7.68 6.80 -22.76
C GLY A 108 -7.30 5.41 -23.24
N THR A 109 -6.39 4.73 -22.52
CA THR A 109 -5.87 3.41 -22.85
C THR A 109 -6.16 2.41 -21.74
N ASP A 110 -6.10 1.11 -22.10
CA ASP A 110 -6.31 0.03 -21.15
C ASP A 110 -5.11 -0.12 -20.19
N ILE A 111 -5.39 -0.64 -19.00
CA ILE A 111 -4.37 -0.99 -18.01
C ILE A 111 -4.51 -2.44 -17.58
N GLN A 112 -3.38 -3.12 -17.50
CA GLN A 112 -3.25 -4.41 -16.81
C GLN A 112 -2.39 -4.21 -15.57
N ILE A 113 -2.76 -4.84 -14.47
CA ILE A 113 -2.12 -4.64 -13.16
C ILE A 113 -1.61 -5.98 -12.65
N THR A 114 -0.35 -6.00 -12.24
CA THR A 114 0.27 -7.13 -11.55
C THR A 114 1.25 -6.62 -10.49
N ALA A 115 1.83 -7.53 -9.73
CA ALA A 115 2.86 -7.22 -8.75
C ALA A 115 4.06 -8.13 -8.92
N GLY A 116 5.27 -7.61 -8.68
CA GLY A 116 6.51 -8.38 -8.76
C GLY A 116 6.45 -9.72 -8.03
N PRO A 117 5.97 -9.78 -6.78
CA PRO A 117 5.83 -11.04 -6.03
C PRO A 117 4.87 -12.07 -6.63
N SER A 118 3.95 -11.66 -7.49
CA SER A 118 3.00 -12.56 -8.16
C SER A 118 3.58 -13.22 -9.42
N LEU A 119 4.71 -12.73 -9.91
CA LEU A 119 5.40 -13.20 -11.11
C LEU A 119 6.52 -14.15 -10.69
N ASN A 120 6.24 -15.45 -10.61
CA ASN A 120 7.23 -16.44 -10.15
C ASN A 120 8.09 -16.99 -11.28
N ALA A 121 7.58 -16.99 -12.50
CA ALA A 121 8.26 -17.51 -13.70
C ALA A 121 7.89 -16.68 -14.95
N PRO A 122 8.69 -16.73 -16.02
CA PRO A 122 8.41 -16.01 -17.28
C PRO A 122 7.01 -16.26 -17.85
N LYS A 123 6.50 -17.47 -17.71
CA LYS A 123 5.13 -17.84 -18.15
C LYS A 123 4.04 -17.02 -17.47
N ASP A 124 4.27 -16.53 -16.25
CA ASP A 124 3.27 -15.74 -15.51
C ASP A 124 3.14 -14.32 -16.08
N LEU A 125 4.21 -13.81 -16.72
CA LEU A 125 4.21 -12.52 -17.40
C LEU A 125 3.61 -12.59 -18.80
N LEU A 126 3.70 -13.75 -19.46
CA LEU A 126 3.31 -13.91 -20.85
C LEU A 126 1.86 -13.46 -21.17
N PRO A 127 0.82 -13.80 -20.38
CA PRO A 127 -0.55 -13.33 -20.62
C PRO A 127 -0.67 -11.81 -20.64
N TYR A 128 0.05 -11.12 -19.75
CA TYR A 128 0.04 -9.64 -19.71
C TYR A 128 0.66 -9.05 -20.98
N LEU A 129 1.74 -9.64 -21.49
CA LEU A 129 2.42 -9.15 -22.71
C LEU A 129 1.62 -9.45 -23.97
N THR A 130 1.02 -10.64 -24.08
CA THR A 130 0.25 -11.05 -25.26
C THR A 130 -1.10 -10.35 -25.39
N ASN A 131 -1.69 -9.97 -24.26
CA ASN A 131 -2.95 -9.23 -24.21
C ASN A 131 -2.75 -7.70 -24.23
N ALA A 132 -1.50 -7.23 -24.23
CA ALA A 132 -1.22 -5.80 -24.31
C ALA A 132 -1.63 -5.24 -25.67
N GLY A 133 -2.59 -4.32 -25.68
CA GLY A 133 -2.99 -3.56 -26.87
C GLY A 133 -2.00 -2.44 -27.18
N HIS A 134 -2.14 -1.84 -28.37
CA HIS A 134 -1.32 -0.69 -28.74
C HIS A 134 -1.55 0.50 -27.80
N GLY A 135 -0.49 1.01 -27.20
CA GLY A 135 -0.52 2.11 -26.24
C GLY A 135 -1.07 1.75 -24.86
N SER A 136 -1.42 0.47 -24.61
CA SER A 136 -1.86 0.02 -23.28
C SER A 136 -0.75 0.11 -22.24
N VAL A 137 -1.13 0.05 -20.96
CA VAL A 137 -0.21 0.12 -19.83
C VAL A 137 -0.18 -1.24 -19.11
N LEU A 138 1.01 -1.75 -18.87
CA LEU A 138 1.27 -2.81 -17.91
C LEU A 138 1.87 -2.20 -16.64
N PHE A 139 1.09 -2.19 -15.57
CA PHE A 139 1.56 -1.74 -14.27
C PHE A 139 2.07 -2.90 -13.43
N ILE A 140 3.31 -2.79 -12.94
CA ILE A 140 3.96 -3.79 -12.07
C ILE A 140 4.30 -3.12 -10.74
N ASP A 141 3.52 -3.43 -9.70
CA ASP A 141 3.81 -2.94 -8.36
C ASP A 141 4.93 -3.77 -7.70
N GLU A 142 5.70 -3.16 -6.80
CA GLU A 142 6.87 -3.77 -6.15
C GLU A 142 7.79 -4.50 -7.15
N ILE A 143 8.08 -3.85 -8.27
CA ILE A 143 8.83 -4.42 -9.41
C ILE A 143 10.21 -4.96 -9.01
N HIS A 144 10.83 -4.41 -7.95
CA HIS A 144 12.11 -4.88 -7.40
C HIS A 144 12.04 -6.31 -6.81
N ARG A 145 10.83 -6.88 -6.68
CA ARG A 145 10.62 -8.23 -6.16
C ARG A 145 10.40 -9.27 -7.27
N MET A 146 10.55 -8.89 -8.53
CA MET A 146 10.54 -9.87 -9.63
C MET A 146 11.75 -10.80 -9.51
N PRO A 147 11.57 -12.11 -9.74
CA PRO A 147 12.69 -13.03 -9.87
C PRO A 147 13.57 -12.68 -11.09
N PRO A 148 14.89 -12.93 -11.02
CA PRO A 148 15.82 -12.62 -12.13
C PRO A 148 15.39 -13.17 -13.48
N ALA A 149 14.87 -14.40 -13.52
CA ALA A 149 14.41 -15.03 -14.76
C ALA A 149 13.22 -14.29 -15.40
N VAL A 150 12.33 -13.70 -14.60
CA VAL A 150 11.20 -12.88 -15.08
C VAL A 150 11.70 -11.51 -15.53
N GLU A 151 12.67 -10.96 -14.81
CA GLU A 151 13.31 -9.72 -15.16
C GLU A 151 14.04 -9.80 -16.50
N GLU A 152 14.83 -10.85 -16.73
CA GLU A 152 15.50 -11.09 -18.01
C GLU A 152 14.50 -11.30 -19.17
N PHE A 153 13.36 -11.92 -18.88
CA PHE A 153 12.32 -12.17 -19.87
C PHE A 153 11.58 -10.91 -20.32
N ILE A 154 11.44 -9.90 -19.46
CA ILE A 154 10.76 -8.66 -19.84
C ILE A 154 11.64 -7.73 -20.67
N TYR A 155 12.95 -7.86 -20.64
CA TYR A 155 13.86 -6.95 -21.35
C TYR A 155 13.58 -6.82 -22.84
N PRO A 156 13.54 -7.92 -23.64
CA PRO A 156 13.22 -7.80 -25.06
C PRO A 156 11.79 -7.32 -25.31
N ALA A 157 10.87 -7.54 -24.38
CA ALA A 157 9.53 -7.03 -24.48
C ALA A 157 9.46 -5.49 -24.29
N MET A 158 10.33 -4.93 -23.46
CA MET A 158 10.43 -3.47 -23.27
C MET A 158 11.21 -2.76 -24.38
N GLU A 159 12.27 -3.37 -24.90
CA GLU A 159 13.15 -2.74 -25.89
C GLU A 159 12.67 -2.94 -27.32
N ASP A 160 12.40 -4.22 -27.68
CA ASP A 160 12.14 -4.63 -29.06
C ASP A 160 10.67 -4.98 -29.32
N PHE A 161 9.81 -4.88 -28.31
CA PHE A 161 8.41 -5.31 -28.37
C PHE A 161 8.26 -6.73 -28.92
N ARG A 162 9.03 -7.65 -28.36
CA ARG A 162 9.00 -9.06 -28.73
C ARG A 162 9.21 -9.96 -27.50
N VAL A 163 8.73 -11.17 -27.58
CA VAL A 163 9.05 -12.24 -26.62
C VAL A 163 9.55 -13.48 -27.35
N ASP A 164 10.54 -14.13 -26.75
CA ASP A 164 11.11 -15.37 -27.22
C ASP A 164 10.56 -16.52 -26.35
N ILE A 165 9.74 -17.38 -26.94
CA ILE A 165 9.09 -18.50 -26.26
C ILE A 165 9.74 -19.80 -26.71
N THR A 166 10.34 -20.53 -25.78
CA THR A 166 10.89 -21.86 -26.05
C THR A 166 9.81 -22.91 -25.85
N LEU A 167 9.47 -23.63 -26.93
CA LEU A 167 8.53 -24.75 -26.93
C LEU A 167 9.30 -26.08 -27.00
N GLY A 168 8.92 -27.02 -26.14
CA GLY A 168 9.55 -28.34 -26.04
C GLY A 168 10.75 -28.37 -25.10
N GLU A 169 11.34 -29.54 -24.95
CA GLU A 169 12.47 -29.76 -24.04
C GLU A 169 13.62 -30.46 -24.79
N GLY A 170 14.85 -30.26 -24.30
CA GLY A 170 16.06 -30.89 -24.82
C GLY A 170 16.38 -30.52 -26.25
N LEU A 171 16.85 -31.47 -27.04
CA LEU A 171 17.30 -31.27 -28.44
C LEU A 171 16.19 -30.86 -29.42
N ASN A 172 14.92 -31.07 -29.06
CA ASN A 172 13.75 -30.70 -29.85
C ASN A 172 13.14 -29.34 -29.46
N ALA A 173 13.76 -28.62 -28.55
CA ALA A 173 13.32 -27.28 -28.16
C ALA A 173 13.39 -26.33 -29.36
N ARG A 174 12.31 -25.58 -29.60
CA ARG A 174 12.24 -24.55 -30.66
C ARG A 174 11.89 -23.22 -30.01
N THR A 175 12.64 -22.18 -30.34
CA THR A 175 12.31 -20.82 -29.93
C THR A 175 11.43 -20.16 -30.98
N ILE A 176 10.26 -19.69 -30.55
CA ILE A 176 9.34 -18.89 -31.35
C ILE A 176 9.51 -17.45 -30.92
N ASN A 177 9.80 -16.59 -31.86
CA ASN A 177 9.84 -15.15 -31.65
C ASN A 177 8.45 -14.56 -31.97
N MET A 178 7.80 -13.95 -30.99
CA MET A 178 6.50 -13.34 -31.15
C MET A 178 6.61 -11.83 -30.98
N LYS A 179 6.12 -11.08 -31.96
CA LYS A 179 6.03 -9.62 -31.90
C LYS A 179 4.86 -9.19 -31.01
N LEU A 180 5.09 -8.19 -30.18
CA LEU A 180 4.10 -7.55 -29.32
C LEU A 180 3.66 -6.22 -29.94
N GLN A 181 2.49 -5.76 -29.50
CA GLN A 181 2.09 -4.38 -29.73
C GLN A 181 2.94 -3.43 -28.87
N HIS A 182 3.12 -2.19 -29.33
CA HIS A 182 3.80 -1.18 -28.53
C HIS A 182 2.96 -0.86 -27.27
N PHE A 183 3.50 -1.10 -26.11
CA PHE A 183 2.87 -0.88 -24.80
C PHE A 183 3.83 -0.17 -23.86
N THR A 184 3.31 0.30 -22.75
CA THR A 184 4.08 1.00 -21.72
C THR A 184 4.16 0.15 -20.46
N VAL A 185 5.36 -0.05 -19.93
CA VAL A 185 5.54 -0.57 -18.57
C VAL A 185 5.60 0.60 -17.60
N ILE A 186 4.73 0.61 -16.59
CA ILE A 186 4.85 1.47 -15.42
C ILE A 186 5.29 0.57 -14.25
N GLY A 187 6.52 0.75 -13.79
CA GLY A 187 7.03 0.06 -12.60
C GLY A 187 6.84 0.92 -11.36
N ALA A 188 6.45 0.31 -10.24
CA ALA A 188 6.49 0.97 -8.94
C ALA A 188 7.42 0.23 -7.99
N THR A 189 8.18 0.97 -7.17
CA THR A 189 9.08 0.39 -6.19
C THR A 189 9.18 1.24 -4.94
N THR A 190 9.33 0.58 -3.80
CA THR A 190 9.71 1.23 -2.53
C THR A 190 11.22 1.15 -2.27
N ARG A 191 11.96 0.45 -3.12
CA ARG A 191 13.40 0.15 -2.94
C ARG A 191 14.13 0.24 -4.28
N SER A 192 14.27 1.46 -4.81
CA SER A 192 14.94 1.70 -6.11
C SER A 192 16.38 1.17 -6.16
N GLY A 193 17.08 1.15 -5.03
CA GLY A 193 18.42 0.56 -4.92
C GLY A 193 18.50 -0.96 -5.07
N MET A 194 17.36 -1.68 -5.02
CA MET A 194 17.30 -3.12 -5.27
C MET A 194 17.04 -3.48 -6.74
N LEU A 195 16.71 -2.49 -7.57
CA LEU A 195 16.58 -2.72 -9.00
C LEU A 195 17.94 -2.96 -9.63
N THR A 196 18.03 -3.95 -10.50
CA THR A 196 19.23 -4.16 -11.29
C THR A 196 19.47 -2.96 -12.23
N ALA A 197 20.72 -2.68 -12.54
CA ALA A 197 21.03 -1.59 -13.47
C ALA A 197 20.37 -1.80 -14.85
N PRO A 198 20.40 -3.04 -15.44
CA PRO A 198 19.73 -3.27 -16.71
C PRO A 198 18.23 -2.97 -16.70
N LEU A 199 17.49 -3.37 -15.65
CA LEU A 199 16.06 -3.06 -15.56
C LEU A 199 15.83 -1.56 -15.41
N ARG A 200 16.58 -0.92 -14.51
CA ARG A 200 16.44 0.50 -14.23
C ARG A 200 16.69 1.37 -15.46
N ASP A 201 17.67 0.99 -16.30
CA ASP A 201 18.05 1.77 -17.48
C ASP A 201 17.03 1.70 -18.64
N ARG A 202 16.10 0.74 -18.59
CA ARG A 202 14.96 0.64 -19.52
C ARG A 202 13.84 1.60 -19.21
N PHE A 203 13.81 2.19 -18.02
CA PHE A 203 12.86 3.23 -17.67
C PHE A 203 13.45 4.60 -18.03
N ILE A 204 13.00 5.16 -19.16
CA ILE A 204 13.42 6.48 -19.65
C ILE A 204 12.95 7.58 -18.69
N ASN A 205 11.73 7.43 -18.18
CA ASN A 205 11.13 8.37 -17.24
C ASN A 205 11.18 7.79 -15.84
N ARG A 206 11.67 8.58 -14.88
CA ARG A 206 11.78 8.16 -13.47
C ARG A 206 11.29 9.29 -12.60
N GLU A 207 10.29 8.99 -11.77
CA GLU A 207 9.68 9.97 -10.88
C GLU A 207 9.78 9.48 -9.44
N HIS A 208 10.39 10.31 -8.60
CA HIS A 208 10.50 10.07 -7.17
C HIS A 208 9.36 10.79 -6.44
N LEU A 209 8.65 10.07 -5.57
CA LEU A 209 7.57 10.62 -4.75
C LEU A 209 8.11 10.88 -3.34
N ASP A 210 7.90 12.10 -2.86
CA ASP A 210 8.30 12.56 -1.54
C ASP A 210 7.13 12.53 -0.55
N PHE A 211 7.46 12.70 0.74
CA PHE A 211 6.44 12.86 1.77
C PHE A 211 5.63 14.14 1.54
N TYR A 212 4.35 14.05 1.85
CA TYR A 212 3.41 15.16 1.75
C TYR A 212 3.58 16.13 2.92
N THR A 213 3.31 17.40 2.67
CA THR A 213 3.18 18.39 3.73
C THR A 213 1.91 18.17 4.56
N GLN A 214 1.83 18.79 5.71
CA GLN A 214 0.64 18.72 6.56
C GLN A 214 -0.57 19.37 5.87
N GLU A 215 -0.37 20.48 5.16
CA GLU A 215 -1.41 21.21 4.42
C GLU A 215 -1.97 20.38 3.26
N GLU A 216 -1.09 19.69 2.54
CA GLU A 216 -1.48 18.77 1.46
C GLU A 216 -2.30 17.61 2.00
N LEU A 217 -1.87 16.99 3.11
CA LEU A 217 -2.62 15.91 3.75
C LEU A 217 -3.97 16.40 4.30
N SER A 218 -4.03 17.56 4.91
CA SER A 218 -5.28 18.16 5.38
C SER A 218 -6.27 18.37 4.23
N THR A 219 -5.77 18.85 3.08
CA THR A 219 -6.56 19.00 1.84
C THR A 219 -7.09 17.65 1.35
N ILE A 220 -6.26 16.60 1.34
CA ILE A 220 -6.66 15.23 0.97
C ILE A 220 -7.75 14.71 1.91
N ILE A 221 -7.56 14.88 3.22
CA ILE A 221 -8.49 14.41 4.25
C ILE A 221 -9.85 15.11 4.12
N LEU A 222 -9.88 16.43 3.98
CA LEU A 222 -11.13 17.18 3.78
C LEU A 222 -11.86 16.78 2.52
N ARG A 223 -11.15 16.62 1.40
CA ARG A 223 -11.73 16.13 0.16
C ARG A 223 -12.31 14.73 0.30
N ASN A 224 -11.57 13.84 0.95
CA ASN A 224 -11.96 12.45 1.12
C ASN A 224 -13.07 12.28 2.16
N SER A 225 -13.14 13.13 3.20
CA SER A 225 -14.29 13.15 4.11
C SER A 225 -15.59 13.48 3.38
N GLY A 226 -15.55 14.43 2.44
CA GLY A 226 -16.69 14.71 1.55
C GLY A 226 -17.13 13.51 0.71
N LYS A 227 -16.18 12.78 0.11
CA LYS A 227 -16.47 11.53 -0.62
C LYS A 227 -17.09 10.46 0.28
N LEU A 228 -16.64 10.35 1.51
CA LEU A 228 -17.18 9.44 2.53
C LEU A 228 -18.48 9.96 3.18
N ARG A 229 -19.00 11.10 2.73
CA ARG A 229 -20.21 11.78 3.29
C ARG A 229 -20.11 12.04 4.79
N SER A 230 -18.92 12.30 5.30
CA SER A 230 -18.65 12.58 6.70
C SER A 230 -18.50 14.08 6.91
N HIS A 231 -19.19 14.64 7.92
CA HIS A 231 -19.01 16.03 8.32
C HIS A 231 -17.76 16.17 9.17
N MET A 232 -16.78 16.93 8.68
CA MET A 232 -15.50 17.10 9.35
C MET A 232 -15.15 18.58 9.52
N ASP A 233 -14.69 18.94 10.68
CA ASP A 233 -14.15 20.27 10.95
C ASP A 233 -12.71 20.38 10.39
N PRO A 234 -12.32 21.53 9.81
CA PRO A 234 -10.95 21.72 9.29
C PRO A 234 -9.86 21.43 10.33
N ALA A 235 -10.05 21.84 11.58
CA ALA A 235 -9.11 21.56 12.66
C ALA A 235 -8.94 20.05 12.96
N ALA A 236 -9.98 19.25 12.73
CA ALA A 236 -9.87 17.79 12.84
C ALA A 236 -9.04 17.19 11.71
N ALA A 237 -9.18 17.72 10.50
CA ALA A 237 -8.37 17.30 9.35
C ALA A 237 -6.88 17.63 9.54
N GLU A 238 -6.57 18.80 10.09
CA GLU A 238 -5.19 19.21 10.43
C GLU A 238 -4.59 18.29 11.51
N GLU A 239 -5.35 17.94 12.53
CA GLU A 239 -4.91 17.00 13.58
C GLU A 239 -4.60 15.61 13.02
N ILE A 240 -5.45 15.09 12.13
CA ILE A 240 -5.23 13.80 11.47
C ILE A 240 -4.01 13.90 10.54
N ALA A 241 -3.89 14.99 9.77
CA ALA A 241 -2.77 15.23 8.86
C ALA A 241 -1.42 15.24 9.60
N MET A 242 -1.34 15.96 10.71
CA MET A 242 -0.14 16.04 11.56
C MET A 242 0.31 14.65 12.03
N ARG A 243 -0.64 13.78 12.43
CA ARG A 243 -0.32 12.44 12.91
C ARG A 243 -0.16 11.40 11.80
N SER A 244 -0.34 11.78 10.54
CA SER A 244 -0.19 10.88 9.37
C SER A 244 1.23 10.77 8.83
N ARG A 245 2.18 11.54 9.38
CA ARG A 245 3.62 11.44 9.07
C ARG A 245 3.91 11.53 7.57
N GLY A 246 3.32 12.49 6.88
CA GLY A 246 3.55 12.73 5.46
C GLY A 246 2.96 11.66 4.51
N THR A 247 2.12 10.74 4.99
CA THR A 247 1.69 9.57 4.21
C THR A 247 0.18 9.57 3.96
N PRO A 248 -0.30 9.77 2.71
CA PRO A 248 -1.73 9.76 2.35
C PRO A 248 -2.46 8.47 2.73
N ARG A 249 -1.81 7.30 2.63
CA ARG A 249 -2.41 6.02 3.07
C ARG A 249 -2.74 6.03 4.55
N LYS A 250 -1.82 6.51 5.40
CA LYS A 250 -2.09 6.67 6.85
C LYS A 250 -3.20 7.69 7.10
N ALA A 251 -3.18 8.82 6.40
CA ALA A 251 -4.20 9.85 6.51
C ALA A 251 -5.60 9.31 6.22
N ASN A 252 -5.76 8.54 5.14
CA ASN A 252 -7.03 7.90 4.80
C ASN A 252 -7.44 6.83 5.83
N ASN A 253 -6.51 6.06 6.37
CA ASN A 253 -6.80 5.08 7.41
C ASN A 253 -7.27 5.75 8.70
N TRP A 254 -6.63 6.85 9.10
CA TRP A 254 -7.06 7.63 10.27
C TRP A 254 -8.39 8.34 10.04
N LEU A 255 -8.64 8.85 8.84
CA LEU A 255 -9.94 9.42 8.47
C LEU A 255 -11.07 8.40 8.64
N ARG A 256 -10.92 7.19 8.10
CA ARG A 256 -11.93 6.11 8.22
C ARG A 256 -12.16 5.74 9.67
N TRP A 257 -11.08 5.50 10.42
CA TRP A 257 -11.20 5.18 11.84
C TRP A 257 -11.91 6.29 12.63
N THR A 258 -11.57 7.55 12.36
CA THR A 258 -12.17 8.68 13.06
C THR A 258 -13.64 8.84 12.70
N ARG A 259 -14.04 8.56 11.46
CA ARG A 259 -15.44 8.48 11.05
C ARG A 259 -16.18 7.39 11.82
N ASP A 260 -15.65 6.17 11.82
CA ASP A 260 -16.27 5.05 12.53
C ASP A 260 -16.40 5.34 14.04
N PHE A 261 -15.41 6.02 14.63
CA PHE A 261 -15.46 6.46 16.00
C PHE A 261 -16.54 7.55 16.22
N ALA A 262 -16.65 8.53 15.32
CA ALA A 262 -17.66 9.57 15.38
C ALA A 262 -19.08 8.99 15.29
N ASP A 263 -19.30 8.06 14.39
CA ASP A 263 -20.59 7.38 14.20
C ASP A 263 -20.96 6.51 15.41
N ALA A 264 -19.99 5.87 16.05
CA ALA A 264 -20.23 4.95 17.17
C ALA A 264 -20.27 5.64 18.55
N ARG A 265 -19.57 6.75 18.75
CA ARG A 265 -19.29 7.35 20.07
C ARG A 265 -19.62 8.83 20.17
N ALA A 266 -19.99 9.49 19.06
CA ALA A 266 -20.38 10.87 18.98
C ALA A 266 -21.68 11.01 18.14
N ASP A 267 -21.93 12.21 17.62
CA ASP A 267 -23.08 12.56 16.79
C ASP A 267 -22.86 12.37 15.27
N GLY A 268 -21.82 11.64 14.87
CA GLY A 268 -21.42 11.45 13.47
C GLY A 268 -20.59 12.61 12.90
N ARG A 269 -20.36 13.68 13.67
CA ARG A 269 -19.50 14.80 13.27
C ARG A 269 -18.07 14.63 13.77
N ILE A 270 -17.11 14.80 12.88
CA ILE A 270 -15.69 14.70 13.19
C ILE A 270 -15.17 16.08 13.61
N THR A 271 -15.25 16.36 14.90
CA THR A 271 -14.65 17.56 15.51
C THR A 271 -13.20 17.29 15.90
N LEU A 272 -12.45 18.35 16.26
CA LEU A 272 -11.08 18.22 16.76
C LEU A 272 -10.98 17.28 17.97
N ASP A 273 -11.92 17.37 18.91
CA ASP A 273 -11.91 16.54 20.11
C ASP A 273 -12.22 15.08 19.80
N VAL A 274 -13.14 14.81 18.87
CA VAL A 274 -13.44 13.47 18.35
C VAL A 274 -12.21 12.88 17.67
N ALA A 275 -11.52 13.64 16.82
CA ALA A 275 -10.30 13.18 16.15
C ALA A 275 -9.21 12.84 17.16
N LYS A 276 -8.97 13.70 18.16
CA LYS A 276 -7.99 13.44 19.23
C LYS A 276 -8.34 12.20 20.05
N ALA A 277 -9.62 12.02 20.41
CA ALA A 277 -10.07 10.86 21.16
C ALA A 277 -9.94 9.55 20.36
N ALA A 278 -10.33 9.57 19.09
CA ALA A 278 -10.21 8.44 18.19
C ALA A 278 -8.74 7.98 18.00
N LEU A 279 -7.85 8.93 17.73
CA LEU A 279 -6.41 8.65 17.53
C LEU A 279 -5.75 8.18 18.82
N ARG A 280 -6.12 8.76 19.98
CA ARG A 280 -5.67 8.29 21.30
C ARG A 280 -6.09 6.85 21.55
N MET A 281 -7.33 6.47 21.21
CA MET A 281 -7.81 5.08 21.36
C MET A 281 -7.00 4.08 20.50
N LYS A 282 -6.47 4.52 19.34
CA LYS A 282 -5.52 3.73 18.52
C LYS A 282 -4.08 3.76 19.03
N GLY A 283 -3.83 4.45 20.13
CA GLY A 283 -2.48 4.57 20.69
C GLY A 283 -1.54 5.44 19.87
N VAL A 284 -2.09 6.32 19.01
CA VAL A 284 -1.32 7.28 18.21
C VAL A 284 -1.06 8.53 19.04
N ASP A 285 0.19 8.87 19.27
CA ASP A 285 0.57 10.06 20.02
C ASP A 285 0.54 11.36 19.18
N ALA A 286 0.92 12.48 19.78
CA ALA A 286 0.94 13.78 19.11
C ALA A 286 1.92 13.85 17.91
N ALA A 287 2.98 13.05 17.92
CA ALA A 287 3.94 12.94 16.82
C ALA A 287 3.51 11.93 15.74
N GLY A 288 2.37 11.27 15.89
CA GLY A 288 1.89 10.24 14.97
C GLY A 288 2.58 8.88 15.18
N LEU A 289 3.25 8.67 16.33
CA LEU A 289 3.92 7.41 16.64
C LEU A 289 2.90 6.42 17.21
N GLU A 290 2.95 5.20 16.70
CA GLU A 290 2.20 4.05 17.19
C GLU A 290 2.98 3.28 18.25
N GLY A 291 2.36 2.31 18.91
CA GLY A 291 3.00 1.57 20.00
C GLY A 291 4.30 0.86 19.58
N GLN A 292 4.39 0.36 18.36
CA GLN A 292 5.62 -0.26 17.83
C GLN A 292 6.72 0.77 17.58
N ASP A 293 6.37 1.95 17.03
CA ASP A 293 7.34 3.02 16.80
C ASP A 293 7.99 3.45 18.13
N ARG A 294 7.18 3.60 19.18
CA ARG A 294 7.68 3.99 20.51
C ARG A 294 8.59 2.92 21.09
N ARG A 295 8.20 1.64 21.04
CA ARG A 295 9.06 0.54 21.51
C ARG A 295 10.39 0.50 20.80
N TYR A 296 10.37 0.72 19.48
CA TYR A 296 11.59 0.80 18.67
C TYR A 296 12.50 1.93 19.14
N LEU A 297 11.96 3.13 19.34
CA LEU A 297 12.72 4.29 19.82
C LEU A 297 13.20 4.08 21.27
N GLU A 298 12.37 3.55 22.15
CA GLU A 298 12.73 3.22 23.52
C GLU A 298 13.89 2.21 23.57
N THR A 299 13.87 1.19 22.71
CA THR A 299 14.96 0.21 22.60
C THR A 299 16.26 0.88 22.16
N ILE A 300 16.20 1.76 21.14
CA ILE A 300 17.41 2.50 20.70
C ILE A 300 17.96 3.36 21.84
N ILE A 301 17.11 4.04 22.57
CA ILE A 301 17.54 4.95 23.65
C ILE A 301 18.06 4.17 24.83
N THR A 302 17.32 3.15 25.31
CA THR A 302 17.62 2.47 26.56
C THR A 302 18.70 1.40 26.42
N VAL A 303 18.69 0.63 25.32
CA VAL A 303 19.63 -0.48 25.13
C VAL A 303 20.90 -0.03 24.39
N PHE A 304 20.75 0.87 23.41
CA PHE A 304 21.85 1.32 22.57
C PHE A 304 22.35 2.75 22.87
N GLY A 305 21.86 3.37 23.97
CA GLY A 305 22.31 4.70 24.41
C GLY A 305 22.04 5.82 23.39
N GLY A 306 21.05 5.65 22.50
CA GLY A 306 20.77 6.60 21.41
C GLY A 306 21.75 6.51 20.23
N GLY A 307 22.70 5.58 20.26
CA GLY A 307 23.74 5.41 19.24
C GLY A 307 23.26 4.60 18.04
N PRO A 308 24.11 4.44 17.03
CA PRO A 308 23.75 3.64 15.85
C PRO A 308 23.55 2.17 16.25
N ALA A 309 22.42 1.59 15.85
CA ALA A 309 22.10 0.18 16.07
C ALA A 309 21.70 -0.49 14.75
N GLY A 310 22.18 -1.71 14.52
CA GLY A 310 21.78 -2.49 13.35
C GLY A 310 20.32 -2.93 13.46
N VAL A 311 19.59 -2.95 12.34
CA VAL A 311 18.16 -3.35 12.31
C VAL A 311 17.95 -4.75 12.90
N GLN A 312 18.88 -5.69 12.66
CA GLN A 312 18.82 -7.04 13.23
C GLN A 312 18.99 -7.05 14.75
N ALA A 313 19.82 -6.17 15.29
CA ALA A 313 20.05 -6.08 16.74
C ALA A 313 18.86 -5.49 17.50
N ILE A 314 18.02 -4.68 16.82
CA ILE A 314 16.81 -4.08 17.40
C ILE A 314 15.62 -5.04 17.29
N GLY A 315 15.64 -5.96 16.32
CA GLY A 315 14.53 -6.91 16.05
C GLY A 315 14.49 -8.12 16.99
N HIS A 316 15.43 -8.26 17.89
CA HIS A 316 15.46 -9.25 18.97
C HIS A 316 15.03 -8.63 20.30
#